data_a3185057e30799eaa93282ad1a34676c
#
_entry.id   a3185057e30799eaa93282ad1a34676c
#
_cell.length_a   1.000
_cell.length_b   1.000
_cell.length_c   1.000
_cell.angle_alpha   90.00
_cell.angle_beta   90.00
_cell.angle_gamma   90.00
#
_symmetry.space_group_name_H-M   'P 1'
#
loop_
_entity.id
_entity.type
_entity.pdbx_description
1 polymer ?
#
loop_
_entity_poly.entity_id
_entity_poly.type
_entity_poly.pdbx_seq_one_letter_code
_entity_poly.pdbx_strand_id
1 'polypeptide(L)'
;KLMFRREGISQHRMTVRQDRTIDSQYIRCTYTQHPVTGAVIDDFFDNPLTGTLVPVGHQAPVSGPLVRINPTGGFNPDIKWETPAAFVNTVGPPLFGEGRIFFNDDILIFQPKSEDPLESDNKYSGDIQFTELATFSADIRAVQDPELTSAKSFAFVTANTPWPAWLGMEDAAGHIFTRYLAEKVNSIDEIPNWLTRRIEKDYPSFFEKPAI
;
A
#
# COMPACT_ATOMS: atom_id res chain seq x y z
N LYS A 1 -17.49 0.81 12.65
CA LYS A 1 -16.75 1.58 13.66
C LYS A 1 -15.33 1.81 13.15
N LEU A 2 -14.80 3.04 13.26
CA LEU A 2 -13.40 3.31 12.97
C LEU A 2 -12.55 2.68 14.06
N MET A 3 -11.67 1.76 13.70
CA MET A 3 -10.82 1.07 14.67
C MET A 3 -9.55 1.84 14.96
N PHE A 4 -8.81 2.18 13.91
CA PHE A 4 -7.56 2.94 13.96
C PHE A 4 -7.38 3.72 12.66
N ARG A 5 -6.42 4.62 12.65
CA ARG A 5 -5.90 5.27 11.45
C ARG A 5 -4.50 4.74 11.15
N ARG A 6 -4.07 4.90 9.93
CA ARG A 6 -2.68 4.69 9.51
C ARG A 6 -2.21 5.86 8.69
N GLU A 7 -0.99 6.26 8.91
CA GLU A 7 -0.30 7.26 8.11
C GLU A 7 1.10 6.76 7.81
N GLY A 8 1.57 7.01 6.59
CA GLY A 8 2.85 6.48 6.19
C GLY A 8 3.31 7.01 4.85
N ILE A 9 4.44 6.48 4.40
CA ILE A 9 5.09 6.84 3.15
C ILE A 9 5.32 5.57 2.33
N SER A 10 5.09 5.70 1.05
CA SER A 10 5.50 4.70 0.06
C SER A 10 6.43 5.38 -0.95
N GLN A 11 7.62 4.84 -1.12
CA GLN A 11 8.53 5.23 -2.20
C GLN A 11 8.39 4.22 -3.32
N HIS A 12 8.15 4.69 -4.53
CA HIS A 12 8.04 3.85 -5.71
C HIS A 12 9.18 4.17 -6.66
N ARG A 13 9.82 3.14 -7.17
CA ARG A 13 10.71 3.22 -8.31
C ARG A 13 10.07 2.52 -9.50
N MET A 14 9.95 3.25 -10.59
CA MET A 14 9.36 2.74 -11.82
C MET A 14 10.37 2.82 -12.94
N THR A 15 10.50 1.75 -13.72
CA THR A 15 11.35 1.70 -14.89
C THR A 15 10.53 1.26 -16.09
N VAL A 16 10.43 2.14 -17.10
CA VAL A 16 9.76 1.81 -18.35
C VAL A 16 10.72 0.98 -19.21
N ARG A 17 10.29 -0.20 -19.63
CA ARG A 17 11.04 -1.11 -20.49
C ARG A 17 10.84 -0.79 -21.97
N GLN A 18 11.65 -1.41 -22.83
CA GLN A 18 11.55 -1.23 -24.28
C GLN A 18 10.22 -1.73 -24.85
N ASP A 19 9.64 -2.75 -24.26
CA ASP A 19 8.32 -3.28 -24.60
C ASP A 19 7.14 -2.47 -24.03
N ARG A 20 7.44 -1.31 -23.42
CA ARG A 20 6.49 -0.41 -22.76
C ARG A 20 5.87 -0.98 -21.48
N THR A 21 6.27 -2.13 -21.01
CA THR A 21 5.91 -2.56 -19.65
C THR A 21 6.65 -1.72 -18.62
N ILE A 22 6.13 -1.64 -17.42
CA ILE A 22 6.69 -0.85 -16.31
C ILE A 22 7.05 -1.81 -15.18
N ASP A 23 8.35 -1.89 -14.88
CA ASP A 23 8.79 -2.53 -13.66
C ASP A 23 8.60 -1.54 -12.50
N SER A 24 7.81 -1.92 -11.52
CA SER A 24 7.54 -1.13 -10.31
C SER A 24 8.02 -1.86 -9.08
N GLN A 25 8.80 -1.18 -8.27
CA GLN A 25 9.22 -1.63 -6.95
C GLN A 25 8.90 -0.55 -5.93
N TYR A 26 8.48 -0.95 -4.75
CA TYR A 26 8.19 0.00 -3.69
C TYR A 26 8.77 -0.42 -2.35
N ILE A 27 9.01 0.56 -1.50
CA ILE A 27 9.22 0.40 -0.07
C ILE A 27 8.18 1.25 0.66
N ARG A 28 7.55 0.69 1.66
CA ARG A 28 6.47 1.35 2.40
C ARG A 28 6.68 1.21 3.90
N CYS A 29 6.40 2.31 4.63
CA CYS A 29 6.37 2.35 6.08
C CYS A 29 5.09 3.03 6.53
N THR A 30 4.36 2.46 7.49
CA THR A 30 3.14 3.06 8.04
C THR A 30 3.08 2.93 9.56
N TYR A 31 2.50 3.94 10.21
CA TYR A 31 2.26 3.97 11.65
C TYR A 31 0.78 3.90 11.97
N THR A 32 0.44 3.06 12.94
CA THR A 32 -0.91 2.95 13.46
C THR A 32 -1.17 4.07 14.45
N GLN A 33 -2.31 4.72 14.31
CA GLN A 33 -2.69 5.90 15.09
C GLN A 33 -4.05 5.71 15.76
N HIS A 34 -4.23 6.38 16.88
CA HIS A 34 -5.51 6.44 17.58
C HIS A 34 -6.59 7.07 16.67
N PRO A 35 -7.78 6.45 16.57
CA PRO A 35 -8.78 6.85 15.55
C PRO A 35 -9.34 8.25 15.72
N VAL A 36 -9.32 8.79 16.95
CA VAL A 36 -9.88 10.12 17.27
C VAL A 36 -8.79 11.17 17.35
N THR A 37 -7.73 10.92 18.11
CA THR A 37 -6.68 11.91 18.37
C THR A 37 -5.61 12.00 17.27
N GLY A 38 -5.44 10.93 16.46
CA GLY A 38 -4.36 10.83 15.48
C GLY A 38 -2.98 10.57 16.11
N ALA A 39 -2.88 10.42 17.43
CA ALA A 39 -1.61 10.11 18.07
C ALA A 39 -1.13 8.71 17.68
N VAL A 40 0.17 8.57 17.40
CA VAL A 40 0.78 7.26 17.15
C VAL A 40 0.63 6.40 18.40
N ILE A 41 0.24 5.15 18.20
CA ILE A 41 0.13 4.15 19.24
C ILE A 41 1.44 3.35 19.19
N ASP A 42 2.27 3.46 20.22
CA ASP A 42 3.61 2.87 20.19
C ASP A 42 3.64 1.41 20.68
N ASP A 43 2.87 1.07 21.71
CA ASP A 43 3.03 -0.21 22.40
C ASP A 43 1.84 -1.14 22.20
N PHE A 44 0.67 -0.73 22.70
CA PHE A 44 -0.51 -1.58 22.72
C PHE A 44 -1.74 -0.86 22.18
N PHE A 45 -2.56 -1.60 21.50
CA PHE A 45 -3.84 -1.18 20.94
C PHE A 45 -4.98 -1.83 21.74
N ASP A 46 -5.90 -1.03 22.23
CA ASP A 46 -7.15 -1.52 22.81
C ASP A 46 -8.12 -1.87 21.68
N ASN A 47 -8.25 -3.17 21.42
CA ASN A 47 -9.10 -3.64 20.34
C ASN A 47 -10.58 -3.44 20.69
N PRO A 48 -11.28 -2.51 20.04
CA PRO A 48 -12.65 -2.14 20.41
C PRO A 48 -13.70 -3.19 20.05
N LEU A 49 -13.32 -4.29 19.41
CA LEU A 49 -14.20 -5.40 19.05
C LEU A 49 -14.12 -6.54 20.04
N THR A 50 -12.94 -6.79 20.58
CA THR A 50 -12.70 -7.89 21.54
C THR A 50 -12.58 -7.39 22.98
N GLY A 51 -12.28 -6.10 23.19
CA GLY A 51 -11.97 -5.54 24.50
C GLY A 51 -10.61 -6.01 25.05
N THR A 52 -9.74 -6.56 24.19
CA THR A 52 -8.41 -7.03 24.57
C THR A 52 -7.34 -6.03 24.18
N LEU A 53 -6.28 -5.96 24.99
CA LEU A 53 -5.09 -5.18 24.71
C LEU A 53 -4.13 -6.04 23.89
N VAL A 54 -3.80 -5.60 22.69
CA VAL A 54 -2.92 -6.32 21.76
C VAL A 54 -1.70 -5.48 21.39
N PRO A 55 -0.53 -6.08 21.14
CA PRO A 55 0.62 -5.33 20.63
C PRO A 55 0.24 -4.64 19.31
N VAL A 56 0.61 -3.38 19.18
CA VAL A 56 0.28 -2.65 17.94
C VAL A 56 1.13 -3.12 16.77
N GLY A 57 0.47 -3.33 15.61
CA GLY A 57 1.16 -3.60 14.36
C GLY A 57 1.41 -2.31 13.59
N HIS A 58 2.66 -1.85 13.57
CA HIS A 58 3.11 -0.91 12.55
C HIS A 58 3.57 -1.68 11.33
N GLN A 59 3.50 -1.06 10.18
CA GLN A 59 4.14 -1.63 9.01
C GLN A 59 5.57 -1.11 8.95
N ALA A 60 6.52 -1.95 9.32
CA ALA A 60 7.95 -1.70 9.11
C ALA A 60 8.25 -1.54 7.60
N PRO A 61 9.39 -0.95 7.22
CA PRO A 61 9.77 -0.85 5.83
C PRO A 61 9.79 -2.23 5.16
N VAL A 62 8.81 -2.45 4.31
CA VAL A 62 8.71 -3.67 3.50
C VAL A 62 8.94 -3.27 2.07
N SER A 63 9.98 -3.86 1.47
CA SER A 63 10.15 -3.81 0.01
C SER A 63 9.13 -4.75 -0.61
N GLY A 64 8.23 -4.18 -1.41
CA GLY A 64 7.33 -5.00 -2.21
C GLY A 64 8.11 -5.79 -3.27
N PRO A 65 7.54 -6.88 -3.80
CA PRO A 65 8.11 -7.57 -4.94
C PRO A 65 8.20 -6.64 -6.14
N LEU A 66 9.10 -6.96 -7.06
CA LEU A 66 9.12 -6.31 -8.36
C LEU A 66 7.82 -6.67 -9.09
N VAL A 67 6.99 -5.68 -9.32
CA VAL A 67 5.71 -5.84 -10.05
C VAL A 67 5.89 -5.33 -11.47
N ARG A 68 5.55 -6.16 -12.45
CA ARG A 68 5.53 -5.73 -13.85
C ARG A 68 4.11 -5.34 -14.24
N ILE A 69 3.93 -4.08 -14.58
CA ILE A 69 2.66 -3.50 -14.99
C ILE A 69 2.59 -3.44 -16.51
N ASN A 70 1.52 -3.96 -17.08
CA ASN A 70 1.20 -3.75 -18.48
C ASN A 70 0.26 -2.53 -18.60
N PRO A 71 0.71 -1.39 -19.16
CA PRO A 71 -0.09 -0.19 -19.23
C PRO A 71 -1.30 -0.29 -20.18
N THR A 72 -1.35 -1.31 -21.00
CA THR A 72 -2.48 -1.56 -21.91
C THR A 72 -3.58 -2.39 -21.27
N GLY A 73 -3.42 -2.77 -20.00
CA GLY A 73 -4.34 -3.62 -19.27
C GLY A 73 -4.10 -5.11 -19.54
N GLY A 74 -4.65 -5.94 -18.68
CA GLY A 74 -4.61 -7.39 -18.78
C GLY A 74 -3.88 -8.07 -17.65
N PHE A 75 -4.05 -9.38 -17.62
CA PHE A 75 -3.38 -10.27 -16.66
C PHE A 75 -1.87 -10.25 -16.90
N ASN A 76 -1.09 -10.08 -15.85
CA ASN A 76 0.36 -10.19 -15.91
C ASN A 76 0.80 -11.58 -15.39
N PRO A 77 1.07 -12.55 -16.28
CA PRO A 77 1.44 -13.91 -15.88
C PRO A 77 2.86 -14.01 -15.34
N ASP A 78 3.68 -12.97 -15.50
CA ASP A 78 5.10 -12.99 -15.16
C ASP A 78 5.40 -12.63 -13.70
N ILE A 79 4.38 -12.31 -12.90
CA ILE A 79 4.57 -12.10 -11.47
C ILE A 79 4.78 -13.46 -10.82
N LYS A 80 6.05 -13.79 -10.63
CA LYS A 80 6.45 -14.96 -9.84
C LYS A 80 6.49 -14.55 -8.37
N TRP A 81 5.48 -14.95 -7.64
CA TRP A 81 5.53 -14.92 -6.19
C TRP A 81 6.33 -16.12 -5.71
N GLU A 82 7.20 -15.94 -4.74
CA GLU A 82 7.92 -17.03 -4.09
C GLU A 82 6.98 -17.98 -3.33
N THR A 83 5.76 -17.54 -3.08
CA THR A 83 4.68 -18.32 -2.46
C THR A 83 3.59 -18.65 -3.48
N PRO A 84 2.83 -19.74 -3.31
CA PRO A 84 1.74 -20.13 -4.20
C PRO A 84 0.53 -19.21 -4.04
N ALA A 85 0.67 -17.95 -4.43
CA ALA A 85 -0.42 -16.99 -4.47
C ALA A 85 -0.91 -16.81 -5.90
N ALA A 86 -2.21 -16.77 -6.09
CA ALA A 86 -2.79 -16.29 -7.32
C ALA A 86 -2.98 -14.77 -7.21
N PHE A 87 -2.31 -14.05 -8.07
CA PHE A 87 -2.39 -12.59 -8.14
C PHE A 87 -2.99 -12.19 -9.47
N VAL A 88 -4.05 -11.41 -9.39
CA VAL A 88 -4.66 -10.77 -10.56
C VAL A 88 -4.56 -9.27 -10.36
N ASN A 89 -3.84 -8.61 -11.25
CA ASN A 89 -3.80 -7.16 -11.36
C ASN A 89 -4.41 -6.78 -12.70
N THR A 90 -5.42 -5.95 -12.68
CA THR A 90 -6.05 -5.41 -13.88
C THR A 90 -5.91 -3.89 -13.87
N VAL A 91 -5.09 -3.38 -14.77
CA VAL A 91 -5.07 -1.94 -15.06
C VAL A 91 -6.09 -1.69 -16.17
N GLY A 92 -7.15 -0.97 -15.84
CA GLY A 92 -8.16 -0.59 -16.82
C GLY A 92 -7.65 0.47 -17.81
N PRO A 93 -8.33 0.68 -18.94
CA PRO A 93 -7.99 1.78 -19.84
C PRO A 93 -8.17 3.11 -19.10
N PRO A 94 -7.34 4.13 -19.42
CA PRO A 94 -7.46 5.43 -18.79
C PRO A 94 -8.82 6.07 -19.10
N LEU A 95 -9.41 6.67 -18.08
CA LEU A 95 -10.61 7.49 -18.21
C LEU A 95 -10.23 8.97 -18.19
N PHE A 96 -10.98 9.79 -18.89
CA PHE A 96 -10.70 11.22 -19.02
C PHE A 96 -11.92 12.03 -18.58
N GLY A 97 -11.72 13.07 -17.79
CA GLY A 97 -12.78 13.96 -17.35
C GLY A 97 -12.24 15.22 -16.67
N GLU A 98 -12.83 16.39 -16.94
CA GLU A 98 -12.54 17.68 -16.30
C GLU A 98 -11.04 18.04 -16.23
N GLY A 99 -10.31 17.79 -17.31
CA GLY A 99 -8.88 18.06 -17.38
C GLY A 99 -7.99 17.08 -16.60
N ARG A 100 -8.56 15.97 -16.16
CA ARG A 100 -7.84 14.91 -15.43
C ARG A 100 -7.83 13.60 -16.20
N ILE A 101 -6.81 12.83 -15.95
CA ILE A 101 -6.70 11.43 -16.34
C ILE A 101 -6.87 10.56 -15.09
N PHE A 102 -7.57 9.46 -15.21
CA PHE A 102 -7.80 8.49 -14.15
C PHE A 102 -7.34 7.12 -14.62
N PHE A 103 -6.65 6.41 -13.72
CA PHE A 103 -6.26 5.02 -13.91
C PHE A 103 -6.79 4.20 -12.76
N ASN A 104 -7.40 3.08 -13.07
CA ASN A 104 -7.79 2.09 -12.08
C ASN A 104 -6.76 0.96 -12.08
N ASP A 105 -6.34 0.58 -10.89
CA ASP A 105 -5.49 -0.57 -10.61
C ASP A 105 -6.22 -1.45 -9.60
N ASP A 106 -6.78 -2.55 -10.08
CA ASP A 106 -7.56 -3.48 -9.28
C ASP A 106 -6.72 -4.71 -8.99
N ILE A 107 -6.48 -4.97 -7.73
CA ILE A 107 -5.68 -6.08 -7.24
C ILE A 107 -6.56 -7.08 -6.53
N LEU A 108 -6.47 -8.34 -6.93
CA LEU A 108 -7.08 -9.46 -6.24
C LEU A 108 -5.99 -10.48 -5.92
N ILE A 109 -5.81 -10.76 -4.66
CA ILE A 109 -4.81 -11.71 -4.17
C ILE A 109 -5.53 -12.85 -3.48
N PHE A 110 -5.17 -14.08 -3.87
CA PHE A 110 -5.49 -15.29 -3.14
C PHE A 110 -4.19 -15.89 -2.62
N GLN A 111 -4.04 -16.00 -1.34
CA GLN A 111 -2.87 -16.57 -0.71
C GLN A 111 -3.29 -17.57 0.35
N PRO A 112 -2.78 -18.81 0.34
CA PRO A 112 -3.06 -19.77 1.38
C PRO A 112 -2.47 -19.28 2.72
N LYS A 113 -3.05 -19.77 3.82
CA LYS A 113 -2.59 -19.48 5.17
C LYS A 113 -1.09 -19.78 5.30
N SER A 114 -0.33 -18.82 5.83
CA SER A 114 1.07 -19.05 6.18
C SER A 114 1.16 -19.95 7.42
N GLU A 115 2.03 -20.97 7.39
CA GLU A 115 2.29 -21.82 8.54
C GLU A 115 3.06 -21.09 9.66
N ASP A 116 3.83 -20.03 9.31
CA ASP A 116 4.55 -19.21 10.26
C ASP A 116 3.95 -17.80 10.36
N PRO A 117 3.18 -17.49 11.41
CA PRO A 117 2.56 -16.18 11.58
C PRO A 117 3.53 -15.05 11.93
N LEU A 118 4.80 -15.30 12.22
CA LEU A 118 5.76 -14.28 12.65
C LEU A 118 6.67 -13.75 11.54
N GLU A 119 6.68 -14.37 10.38
CA GLU A 119 7.63 -14.04 9.31
C GLU A 119 7.40 -12.73 8.56
N SER A 120 6.24 -12.10 8.63
CA SER A 120 6.03 -10.78 8.03
C SER A 120 4.97 -9.98 8.78
N ASP A 121 5.19 -8.67 8.87
CA ASP A 121 4.29 -7.71 9.53
C ASP A 121 2.91 -7.57 8.85
N ASN A 122 2.69 -8.25 7.73
CA ASN A 122 1.44 -8.22 6.96
C ASN A 122 0.69 -9.55 6.98
N LYS A 123 0.84 -10.32 8.04
CA LYS A 123 0.20 -11.63 8.08
C LYS A 123 -1.25 -11.54 8.50
N TYR A 124 -2.01 -12.27 7.72
CA TYR A 124 -3.42 -12.46 7.92
C TYR A 124 -3.65 -13.87 8.47
N SER A 125 -4.68 -14.02 9.26
CA SER A 125 -5.14 -15.33 9.72
C SER A 125 -6.00 -15.97 8.63
N GLY A 126 -5.72 -17.23 8.31
CA GLY A 126 -6.49 -17.98 7.32
C GLY A 126 -6.06 -17.76 5.87
N ASP A 127 -6.81 -18.34 4.95
CA ASP A 127 -6.61 -18.12 3.53
C ASP A 127 -6.89 -16.66 3.19
N ILE A 128 -5.95 -16.03 2.52
CA ILE A 128 -6.07 -14.61 2.20
C ILE A 128 -6.87 -14.46 0.92
N GLN A 129 -8.00 -13.80 1.04
CA GLN A 129 -8.64 -13.13 -0.06
C GLN A 129 -8.53 -11.63 0.18
N PHE A 130 -7.64 -11.00 -0.54
CA PHE A 130 -7.37 -9.57 -0.47
C PHE A 130 -7.86 -8.91 -1.74
N THR A 131 -8.63 -7.85 -1.59
CA THR A 131 -9.07 -7.03 -2.73
C THR A 131 -8.64 -5.60 -2.46
N GLU A 132 -7.91 -5.01 -3.39
CA GLU A 132 -7.57 -3.59 -3.37
C GLU A 132 -8.03 -2.95 -4.67
N LEU A 133 -8.81 -1.90 -4.57
CA LEU A 133 -9.28 -1.10 -5.68
C LEU A 133 -8.64 0.28 -5.57
N ALA A 134 -7.75 0.60 -6.48
CA ALA A 134 -7.03 1.86 -6.49
C ALA A 134 -7.41 2.70 -7.72
N THR A 135 -7.80 3.94 -7.49
CA THR A 135 -8.01 4.93 -8.54
C THR A 135 -6.95 6.02 -8.41
N PHE A 136 -6.09 6.11 -9.39
CA PHE A 136 -5.08 7.17 -9.52
C PHE A 136 -5.61 8.29 -10.38
N SER A 137 -5.30 9.54 -10.04
CA SER A 137 -5.72 10.71 -10.81
C SER A 137 -4.61 11.74 -10.90
N ALA A 138 -4.37 12.28 -12.09
CA ALA A 138 -3.41 13.34 -12.34
C ALA A 138 -4.00 14.39 -13.30
N ASP A 139 -3.41 15.61 -13.33
CA ASP A 139 -3.73 16.61 -14.34
C ASP A 139 -3.27 16.12 -15.71
N ILE A 140 -4.16 16.18 -16.71
CA ILE A 140 -3.86 15.67 -18.06
C ILE A 140 -2.75 16.49 -18.75
N ARG A 141 -2.69 17.80 -18.49
CA ARG A 141 -1.67 18.66 -19.10
C ARG A 141 -0.29 18.32 -18.53
N ALA A 142 -0.21 18.06 -17.22
CA ALA A 142 1.05 17.64 -16.58
C ALA A 142 1.51 16.27 -17.09
N VAL A 143 0.58 15.34 -17.34
CA VAL A 143 0.91 14.02 -17.90
C VAL A 143 1.35 14.10 -19.37
N GLN A 144 0.82 15.05 -20.14
CA GLN A 144 1.15 15.25 -21.56
C GLN A 144 2.36 16.16 -21.78
N ASP A 145 2.86 16.81 -20.76
CA ASP A 145 4.02 17.71 -20.88
C ASP A 145 5.31 16.90 -21.00
N PRO A 146 6.00 16.93 -22.14
CA PRO A 146 7.23 16.18 -22.37
C PRO A 146 8.41 16.68 -21.52
N GLU A 147 8.34 17.89 -20.98
CA GLU A 147 9.39 18.46 -20.11
C GLU A 147 9.27 17.98 -18.68
N LEU A 148 8.11 17.45 -18.28
CA LEU A 148 7.89 16.92 -16.94
C LEU A 148 8.23 15.43 -16.89
N THR A 149 9.17 15.09 -16.04
CA THR A 149 9.50 13.68 -15.76
C THR A 149 8.51 13.01 -14.81
N SER A 150 7.61 13.80 -14.20
CA SER A 150 6.70 13.33 -13.15
C SER A 150 5.54 14.30 -12.94
N ALA A 151 4.32 13.80 -12.91
CA ALA A 151 3.14 14.58 -12.59
C ALA A 151 2.70 14.35 -11.14
N LYS A 152 2.21 15.41 -10.49
CA LYS A 152 1.54 15.29 -9.19
C LYS A 152 0.26 14.47 -9.34
N SER A 153 0.09 13.49 -8.48
CA SER A 153 -1.06 12.58 -8.56
C SER A 153 -1.64 12.29 -7.19
N PHE A 154 -2.90 11.89 -7.19
CA PHE A 154 -3.60 11.39 -6.04
C PHE A 154 -4.04 9.95 -6.30
N ALA A 155 -4.06 9.14 -5.26
CA ALA A 155 -4.67 7.82 -5.31
C ALA A 155 -5.71 7.71 -4.21
N PHE A 156 -6.90 7.27 -4.59
CA PHE A 156 -7.94 6.83 -3.66
C PHE A 156 -7.99 5.32 -3.68
N VAL A 157 -7.82 4.71 -2.51
CA VAL A 157 -7.72 3.26 -2.40
C VAL A 157 -8.74 2.74 -1.41
N THR A 158 -9.39 1.66 -1.81
CA THR A 158 -10.27 0.87 -0.96
C THR A 158 -9.74 -0.56 -0.94
N ALA A 159 -9.48 -1.08 0.25
CA ALA A 159 -9.06 -2.45 0.44
C ALA A 159 -9.98 -3.19 1.41
N ASN A 160 -10.24 -4.46 1.09
CA ASN A 160 -10.96 -5.38 1.95
C ASN A 160 -10.05 -6.59 2.19
N THR A 161 -9.65 -6.79 3.44
CA THR A 161 -8.69 -7.81 3.82
C THR A 161 -9.17 -8.60 5.02
N PRO A 162 -8.73 -9.84 5.22
CA PRO A 162 -8.89 -10.54 6.49
C PRO A 162 -8.34 -9.72 7.66
N TRP A 163 -8.66 -10.12 8.88
CA TRP A 163 -8.12 -9.48 10.06
C TRP A 163 -6.59 -9.62 10.08
N PRO A 164 -5.84 -8.53 10.29
CA PRO A 164 -4.41 -8.62 10.55
C PRO A 164 -4.15 -9.47 11.81
N ALA A 165 -3.15 -10.35 11.75
CA ALA A 165 -2.86 -11.27 12.85
C ALA A 165 -2.61 -10.57 14.19
N TRP A 166 -1.98 -9.38 14.17
CA TRP A 166 -1.71 -8.60 15.38
C TRP A 166 -2.96 -8.12 16.13
N LEU A 167 -4.15 -8.17 15.50
CA LEU A 167 -5.40 -7.81 16.18
C LEU A 167 -5.91 -8.89 17.14
N GLY A 168 -5.33 -10.10 17.14
CA GLY A 168 -5.78 -11.22 17.96
C GLY A 168 -7.21 -11.65 17.63
N MET A 169 -7.54 -11.69 16.34
CA MET A 169 -8.88 -11.97 15.82
C MET A 169 -8.86 -13.14 14.81
N GLU A 170 -7.92 -14.06 14.95
CA GLU A 170 -7.67 -15.14 14.00
C GLU A 170 -8.87 -16.02 13.75
N ASP A 171 -9.68 -16.24 14.78
CA ASP A 171 -10.89 -17.07 14.72
C ASP A 171 -12.17 -16.24 14.53
N ALA A 172 -12.05 -14.92 14.42
CA ALA A 172 -13.21 -14.06 14.28
C ALA A 172 -13.67 -13.98 12.81
N ALA A 173 -14.95 -14.17 12.60
CA ALA A 173 -15.54 -13.92 11.28
C ALA A 173 -15.46 -12.43 10.90
N GLY A 174 -15.26 -12.14 9.63
CA GLY A 174 -15.27 -10.80 9.09
C GLY A 174 -13.94 -10.35 8.51
N HIS A 175 -13.94 -9.12 8.07
CA HIS A 175 -12.82 -8.50 7.37
C HIS A 175 -12.63 -7.07 7.85
N ILE A 176 -11.41 -6.55 7.68
CA ILE A 176 -11.14 -5.14 7.85
C ILE A 176 -11.32 -4.42 6.50
N PHE A 177 -12.03 -3.32 6.55
CA PHE A 177 -12.25 -2.46 5.41
C PHE A 177 -11.41 -1.20 5.59
N THR A 178 -10.48 -0.98 4.67
CA THR A 178 -9.56 0.15 4.71
C THR A 178 -9.87 1.11 3.57
N ARG A 179 -9.83 2.38 3.87
CA ARG A 179 -9.83 3.46 2.87
C ARG A 179 -8.70 4.41 3.15
N TYR A 180 -7.97 4.78 2.11
CA TYR A 180 -6.94 5.79 2.25
C TYR A 180 -6.84 6.67 1.00
N LEU A 181 -6.33 7.86 1.22
CA LEU A 181 -5.92 8.80 0.21
C LEU A 181 -4.41 8.87 0.23
N ALA A 182 -3.79 8.77 -0.92
CA ALA A 182 -2.37 9.03 -1.08
C ALA A 182 -2.15 10.19 -2.04
N GLU A 183 -1.16 11.00 -1.76
CA GLU A 183 -0.72 12.09 -2.61
C GLU A 183 0.74 11.88 -2.96
N LYS A 184 1.05 11.99 -4.25
CA LYS A 184 2.44 12.00 -4.69
C LYS A 184 3.04 13.37 -4.40
N VAL A 185 4.06 13.38 -3.58
CA VAL A 185 4.87 14.56 -3.28
C VAL A 185 6.12 14.58 -4.15
N ASN A 186 6.67 15.76 -4.40
CA ASN A 186 7.87 15.94 -5.22
C ASN A 186 9.14 16.06 -4.37
N SER A 187 8.98 16.37 -3.08
CA SER A 187 10.07 16.53 -2.12
C SER A 187 9.70 15.92 -0.78
N ILE A 188 10.71 15.47 -0.05
CA ILE A 188 10.57 15.05 1.34
C ILE A 188 10.05 16.17 2.25
N ASP A 189 10.31 17.43 1.89
CA ASP A 189 9.87 18.60 2.65
C ASP A 189 8.35 18.81 2.61
N GLU A 190 7.65 18.19 1.65
CA GLU A 190 6.19 18.21 1.57
C GLU A 190 5.55 17.17 2.51
N ILE A 191 6.33 16.29 3.11
CA ILE A 191 5.87 15.26 4.03
C ILE A 191 5.77 15.86 5.45
N PRO A 192 4.74 15.49 6.23
CA PRO A 192 4.64 15.95 7.61
C PRO A 192 5.91 15.68 8.43
N ASN A 193 6.48 16.71 9.04
CA ASN A 193 7.74 16.63 9.79
C ASN A 193 7.76 15.54 10.89
N TRP A 194 6.64 15.28 11.52
CA TRP A 194 6.57 14.24 12.54
C TRP A 194 6.83 12.86 11.93
N LEU A 195 6.32 12.62 10.72
CA LEU A 195 6.41 11.33 10.04
C LEU A 195 7.84 11.09 9.52
N THR A 196 8.47 12.10 8.92
CA THR A 196 9.86 12.01 8.47
C THR A 196 10.81 11.75 9.63
N ARG A 197 10.71 12.53 10.71
CA ARG A 197 11.54 12.33 11.93
C ARG A 197 11.32 10.97 12.58
N ARG A 198 10.09 10.50 12.58
CA ARG A 198 9.77 9.19 13.14
C ARG A 198 10.38 8.06 12.32
N ILE A 199 10.28 8.13 11.00
CA ILE A 199 10.87 7.15 10.09
C ILE A 199 12.40 7.20 10.19
N GLU A 200 13.02 8.37 10.20
CA GLU A 200 14.47 8.52 10.36
C GLU A 200 14.98 7.92 11.67
N LYS A 201 14.21 8.08 12.75
CA LYS A 201 14.55 7.49 14.05
C LYS A 201 14.43 5.96 14.05
N ASP A 202 13.31 5.44 13.53
CA ASP A 202 12.99 4.01 13.63
C ASP A 202 13.67 3.21 12.49
N TYR A 203 13.88 3.84 11.33
CA TYR A 203 14.40 3.23 10.11
C TYR A 203 15.33 4.17 9.35
N PRO A 204 16.54 4.42 9.84
CA PRO A 204 17.45 5.46 9.31
C PRO A 204 17.75 5.35 7.81
N SER A 205 17.76 4.13 7.26
CA SER A 205 18.04 3.89 5.84
C SER A 205 16.82 4.01 4.92
N PHE A 206 15.62 4.30 5.46
CA PHE A 206 14.39 4.33 4.66
C PHE A 206 14.45 5.32 3.50
N PHE A 207 15.06 6.47 3.71
CA PHE A 207 15.19 7.53 2.70
C PHE A 207 16.43 7.38 1.80
N GLU A 208 17.27 6.39 2.07
CA GLU A 208 18.33 6.04 1.14
C GLU A 208 17.72 5.44 -0.14
N LYS A 209 18.39 5.71 -1.28
CA LYS A 209 17.89 5.13 -2.54
C LYS A 209 17.85 3.61 -2.42
N PRO A 210 16.70 2.96 -2.69
CA PRO A 210 16.65 1.51 -2.69
C PRO A 210 17.69 0.98 -3.68
N ALA A 211 18.54 0.08 -3.20
CA ALA A 211 19.42 -0.66 -4.05
C ALA A 211 18.56 -1.49 -5.03
N ILE A 212 18.90 -1.40 -6.31
CA ILE A 212 18.33 -2.25 -7.36
C ILE A 212 19.37 -3.23 -7.78
#